data_39222577072b5a2ea6837e0b92245fb0
#
_entry.id   39222577072b5a2ea6837e0b92245fb0
#
_cell.length_a   1.000
_cell.length_b   1.000
_cell.length_c   1.000
_cell.angle_alpha   90.00
_cell.angle_beta   90.00
_cell.angle_gamma   90.00
#
_symmetry.space_group_name_H-M   'P 1'
#
loop_
_entity.id
_entity.type
_entity.pdbx_description
1 polymer ?
#
loop_
_entity_poly.entity_id
_entity_poly.type
_entity_poly.pdbx_seq_one_letter_code
_entity_poly.pdbx_strand_id
1 'polypeptide(L)'
;MRRIETALIVFLLVLMSACKTDKKKVSTPHTQEEVKIDLDDIAKRGKLRVVTDYNSTNYFVYKGRPLGYQFELLHALSDHLGIKLEMSVSNNLDKNINDLLTGQVDLIATNLTVTRDRSNDIAFTEPHCVTRQVLIQRKFDKINETQPTIFNEIIRNQLELGGKTIYVQENSSFVNRLKNLSNEIGDSINVVEIPDYEVEQLIGLVAHGEIPYTVCDENLAQINLNFYHNIDVETAISFPQKIAWAVRPGSSDLLDVVNNWLINFKKTKRYNRIYQKYFVNKRSTHIVNAGFHSIKGGKVSDFDAIIKEESKKYKLDWRLIASLIYQESRFHPEVESWAGAVGLMQLMPETAKTFGVKEITSPHDNIQGGLKFLDWLDKRLTREIEDPEERLKFVLASYNVGWGHVLDAMRLAEKNGKNPKIWVNNVDYYLLNKSNPEFYNDPVVKYGYCRGEEPYHYVIDILERYNHYKNVMLD
;
A
#
# COMPACT_ATOMS: atom_id res chain seq x y z
N MET A 1 -31.48 -55.55 51.71
CA MET A 1 -32.06 -54.93 50.50
C MET A 1 -32.26 -53.44 50.63
N ARG A 2 -32.76 -52.83 51.69
CA ARG A 2 -32.97 -51.38 51.86
C ARG A 2 -31.70 -50.50 51.80
N ARG A 3 -30.49 -50.99 52.07
CA ARG A 3 -29.24 -50.24 52.07
C ARG A 3 -28.59 -50.13 50.66
N ILE A 4 -28.96 -50.95 49.70
CA ILE A 4 -28.47 -51.00 48.37
C ILE A 4 -29.26 -50.01 47.49
N GLU A 5 -30.57 -49.90 47.72
CA GLU A 5 -31.43 -48.93 46.97
C GLU A 5 -31.10 -47.44 47.28
N THR A 6 -30.77 -47.19 48.58
CA THR A 6 -30.36 -45.82 48.99
C THR A 6 -28.99 -45.41 48.39
N ALA A 7 -28.07 -46.36 48.23
CA ALA A 7 -26.76 -46.06 47.58
C ALA A 7 -26.89 -45.84 46.07
N LEU A 8 -27.84 -46.56 45.45
CA LEU A 8 -28.06 -46.37 43.97
C LEU A 8 -28.73 -45.02 43.62
N ILE A 9 -29.66 -44.55 44.50
CA ILE A 9 -30.34 -43.26 44.34
C ILE A 9 -29.38 -42.10 44.60
N VAL A 10 -28.46 -42.19 45.55
CA VAL A 10 -27.43 -41.17 45.79
C VAL A 10 -26.41 -41.17 44.69
N PHE A 11 -26.06 -42.30 44.08
CA PHE A 11 -25.17 -42.38 42.94
C PHE A 11 -25.78 -41.78 41.61
N LEU A 12 -27.11 -42.00 41.45
CA LEU A 12 -27.83 -41.38 40.29
C LEU A 12 -27.99 -39.85 40.44
N LEU A 13 -28.16 -39.33 41.66
CA LEU A 13 -28.22 -37.89 41.93
C LEU A 13 -26.86 -37.17 41.76
N VAL A 14 -25.74 -37.87 42.02
CA VAL A 14 -24.39 -37.32 41.79
C VAL A 14 -24.05 -37.32 40.31
N LEU A 15 -24.57 -38.26 39.50
CA LEU A 15 -24.37 -38.24 38.03
C LEU A 15 -25.19 -37.19 37.32
N MET A 16 -26.30 -36.70 37.88
CA MET A 16 -27.05 -35.57 37.30
C MET A 16 -26.47 -34.19 37.62
N SER A 17 -25.53 -34.07 38.58
CA SER A 17 -24.86 -32.81 38.92
C SER A 17 -23.59 -32.55 38.10
N ALA A 18 -23.14 -33.51 37.27
CA ALA A 18 -21.89 -33.39 36.50
C ALA A 18 -22.08 -32.88 35.05
N CYS A 19 -23.30 -32.63 34.57
CA CYS A 19 -23.56 -31.93 33.31
C CYS A 19 -23.82 -30.44 33.56
N LYS A 20 -22.82 -29.72 34.08
CA LYS A 20 -22.70 -28.29 33.80
C LYS A 20 -22.15 -28.19 32.39
N THR A 21 -23.04 -28.02 31.43
CA THR A 21 -22.71 -27.41 30.15
C THR A 21 -22.07 -26.10 30.47
N ASP A 22 -20.75 -26.01 30.25
CA ASP A 22 -20.09 -24.73 30.07
C ASP A 22 -20.80 -24.03 28.92
N LYS A 23 -21.80 -23.22 29.22
CA LYS A 23 -22.22 -22.15 28.34
C LYS A 23 -20.96 -21.32 28.15
N LYS A 24 -20.28 -21.50 27.02
CA LYS A 24 -19.40 -20.47 26.52
C LYS A 24 -20.15 -19.16 26.76
N LYS A 25 -19.62 -18.33 27.66
CA LYS A 25 -20.04 -16.93 27.75
C LYS A 25 -19.90 -16.40 26.33
N VAL A 26 -21.02 -16.27 25.65
CA VAL A 26 -21.10 -15.37 24.50
C VAL A 26 -20.62 -14.05 25.08
N SER A 27 -19.43 -13.64 24.70
CA SER A 27 -18.94 -12.33 25.01
C SER A 27 -20.02 -11.37 24.49
N THR A 28 -20.68 -10.68 25.41
CA THR A 28 -21.50 -9.53 25.08
C THR A 28 -20.65 -8.69 24.14
N PRO A 29 -21.17 -8.29 22.96
CA PRO A 29 -20.45 -7.34 22.14
C PRO A 29 -20.18 -6.13 23.04
N HIS A 30 -18.90 -5.85 23.26
CA HIS A 30 -18.51 -4.53 23.73
C HIS A 30 -19.18 -3.56 22.74
N THR A 31 -20.16 -2.83 23.19
CA THR A 31 -20.60 -1.60 22.54
C THR A 31 -19.39 -0.66 22.55
N GLN A 32 -18.50 -0.84 21.58
CA GLN A 32 -17.54 0.21 21.26
C GLN A 32 -18.40 1.43 20.91
N GLU A 33 -18.17 2.54 21.60
CA GLU A 33 -18.81 3.80 21.26
C GLU A 33 -18.60 4.02 19.75
N GLU A 34 -19.67 4.18 19.02
CA GLU A 34 -19.65 4.36 17.56
C GLU A 34 -18.82 5.60 17.24
N VAL A 35 -17.68 5.42 16.63
CA VAL A 35 -16.78 6.53 16.28
C VAL A 35 -17.45 7.37 15.19
N LYS A 36 -17.86 8.58 15.53
CA LYS A 36 -18.50 9.53 14.62
C LYS A 36 -17.42 10.42 13.99
N ILE A 37 -16.88 10.00 12.88
CA ILE A 37 -15.97 10.79 12.04
C ILE A 37 -16.59 10.83 10.64
N ASP A 38 -16.88 12.02 10.11
CA ASP A 38 -17.39 12.21 8.76
C ASP A 38 -16.58 13.28 8.01
N LEU A 39 -17.02 13.70 6.86
CA LEU A 39 -16.32 14.56 5.92
C LEU A 39 -15.77 15.86 6.57
N ASP A 40 -16.55 16.51 7.42
CA ASP A 40 -16.14 17.74 8.11
C ASP A 40 -14.94 17.53 9.03
N ASP A 41 -14.88 16.39 9.73
CA ASP A 41 -13.75 16.05 10.61
C ASP A 41 -12.50 15.73 9.80
N ILE A 42 -12.68 15.03 8.66
CA ILE A 42 -11.61 14.72 7.71
C ILE A 42 -11.06 16.03 7.10
N ALA A 43 -11.94 16.95 6.70
CA ALA A 43 -11.55 18.25 6.15
C ALA A 43 -10.80 19.10 7.18
N LYS A 44 -11.27 19.17 8.43
CA LYS A 44 -10.57 19.87 9.53
C LYS A 44 -9.18 19.29 9.81
N ARG A 45 -9.06 17.95 9.73
CA ARG A 45 -7.77 17.24 9.87
C ARG A 45 -6.85 17.46 8.67
N GLY A 46 -7.40 17.82 7.49
CA GLY A 46 -6.68 18.05 6.24
C GLY A 46 -6.12 16.79 5.59
N LYS A 47 -6.54 15.60 6.02
CA LYS A 47 -6.03 14.31 5.54
C LYS A 47 -7.17 13.28 5.45
N LEU A 48 -7.27 12.60 4.30
CA LEU A 48 -8.09 11.41 4.09
C LEU A 48 -7.21 10.18 4.32
N ARG A 49 -7.50 9.40 5.36
CA ARG A 49 -6.79 8.19 5.72
C ARG A 49 -7.41 6.99 5.01
N VAL A 50 -6.62 6.31 4.21
CA VAL A 50 -7.08 5.20 3.39
C VAL A 50 -6.21 3.98 3.59
N VAL A 51 -6.83 2.80 3.65
CA VAL A 51 -6.13 1.54 3.54
C VAL A 51 -6.42 0.88 2.19
N THR A 52 -5.36 0.39 1.53
CA THR A 52 -5.46 -0.38 0.28
C THR A 52 -4.69 -1.69 0.41
N ASP A 53 -4.92 -2.61 -0.51
CA ASP A 53 -4.22 -3.90 -0.59
C ASP A 53 -2.99 -3.79 -1.51
N TYR A 54 -1.98 -4.60 -1.18
CA TYR A 54 -0.73 -4.68 -1.92
C TYR A 54 -0.76 -5.85 -2.88
N ASN A 55 -0.92 -5.56 -4.16
CA ASN A 55 -0.89 -6.55 -5.24
C ASN A 55 -0.50 -5.88 -6.57
N SER A 56 -0.32 -6.66 -7.62
CA SER A 56 0.19 -6.21 -8.92
C SER A 56 -0.73 -5.25 -9.69
N THR A 57 -1.94 -5.03 -9.22
CA THR A 57 -2.93 -4.16 -9.87
C THR A 57 -3.34 -2.96 -9.05
N ASN A 58 -3.58 -3.16 -7.74
CA ASN A 58 -4.20 -2.15 -6.89
C ASN A 58 -3.19 -1.13 -6.39
N TYR A 59 -2.08 -1.62 -5.83
CA TYR A 59 -0.99 -0.78 -5.36
C TYR A 59 0.34 -1.54 -5.34
N PHE A 60 1.37 -0.96 -5.93
CA PHE A 60 2.73 -1.50 -5.97
C PHE A 60 3.76 -0.39 -6.25
N VAL A 61 5.04 -0.67 -6.03
CA VAL A 61 6.15 0.21 -6.43
C VAL A 61 6.88 -0.41 -7.62
N TYR A 62 7.11 0.38 -8.66
CA TYR A 62 7.87 -0.02 -9.83
C TYR A 62 8.95 1.01 -10.16
N LYS A 63 10.21 0.56 -10.20
CA LYS A 63 11.38 1.45 -10.38
C LYS A 63 11.33 2.67 -9.49
N GLY A 64 11.01 2.48 -8.22
CA GLY A 64 10.90 3.53 -7.23
C GLY A 64 9.65 4.39 -7.30
N ARG A 65 8.75 4.18 -8.26
CA ARG A 65 7.51 4.95 -8.41
C ARG A 65 6.30 4.16 -7.92
N PRO A 66 5.48 4.70 -7.00
CA PRO A 66 4.21 4.09 -6.64
C PRO A 66 3.23 4.14 -7.82
N LEU A 67 2.58 3.03 -8.08
CA LEU A 67 1.61 2.80 -9.14
C LEU A 67 0.48 1.90 -8.64
N GLY A 68 -0.58 1.81 -9.40
CA GLY A 68 -1.70 0.89 -9.16
C GLY A 68 -3.05 1.50 -9.50
N TYR A 69 -4.02 0.66 -9.77
CA TYR A 69 -5.38 1.07 -10.11
C TYR A 69 -6.03 1.84 -8.95
N GLN A 70 -6.00 1.27 -7.75
CA GLN A 70 -6.54 1.93 -6.56
C GLN A 70 -5.75 3.20 -6.24
N PHE A 71 -4.42 3.14 -6.33
CA PHE A 71 -3.56 4.29 -6.12
C PHE A 71 -3.94 5.49 -7.00
N GLU A 72 -4.09 5.28 -8.31
CA GLU A 72 -4.45 6.37 -9.22
C GLU A 72 -5.88 6.88 -9.05
N LEU A 73 -6.83 6.00 -8.67
CA LEU A 73 -8.19 6.41 -8.32
C LEU A 73 -8.21 7.27 -7.05
N LEU A 74 -7.49 6.85 -6.01
CA LEU A 74 -7.42 7.57 -4.73
C LEU A 74 -6.76 8.94 -4.88
N HIS A 75 -5.71 9.05 -5.68
CA HIS A 75 -5.13 10.36 -6.01
C HIS A 75 -6.11 11.25 -6.75
N ALA A 76 -6.88 10.70 -7.70
CA ALA A 76 -7.91 11.48 -8.40
C ALA A 76 -9.06 11.90 -7.47
N LEU A 77 -9.42 11.10 -6.46
CA LEU A 77 -10.36 11.48 -5.40
C LEU A 77 -9.79 12.59 -4.51
N SER A 78 -8.55 12.42 -4.04
CA SER A 78 -7.82 13.41 -3.24
C SER A 78 -7.73 14.76 -3.94
N ASP A 79 -7.37 14.77 -5.24
CA ASP A 79 -7.37 15.96 -6.09
C ASP A 79 -8.75 16.65 -6.11
N HIS A 80 -9.83 15.84 -6.22
CA HIS A 80 -11.21 16.35 -6.26
C HIS A 80 -11.66 16.96 -4.95
N LEU A 81 -11.30 16.33 -3.84
CA LEU A 81 -11.66 16.79 -2.49
C LEU A 81 -10.78 17.96 -2.01
N GLY A 82 -9.61 18.18 -2.60
CA GLY A 82 -8.62 19.12 -2.11
C GLY A 82 -8.05 18.76 -0.73
N ILE A 83 -8.10 17.47 -0.36
CA ILE A 83 -7.65 16.92 0.92
C ILE A 83 -6.48 15.98 0.69
N LYS A 84 -5.40 16.09 1.49
CA LYS A 84 -4.24 15.21 1.38
C LYS A 84 -4.62 13.75 1.57
N LEU A 85 -4.04 12.86 0.76
CA LEU A 85 -4.15 11.42 0.89
C LEU A 85 -3.09 10.88 1.85
N GLU A 86 -3.51 10.14 2.88
CA GLU A 86 -2.62 9.37 3.76
C GLU A 86 -2.94 7.89 3.58
N MET A 87 -2.07 7.18 2.85
CA MET A 87 -2.27 5.78 2.49
C MET A 87 -1.50 4.83 3.40
N SER A 88 -2.19 3.81 3.89
CA SER A 88 -1.62 2.62 4.51
C SER A 88 -1.91 1.38 3.65
N VAL A 89 -1.15 0.32 3.87
CA VAL A 89 -1.28 -0.94 3.12
C VAL A 89 -1.49 -2.10 4.07
N SER A 90 -2.53 -2.88 3.79
CA SER A 90 -2.82 -4.09 4.54
C SER A 90 -3.67 -5.03 3.70
N ASN A 91 -3.25 -6.30 3.63
CA ASN A 91 -3.99 -7.37 2.96
C ASN A 91 -4.89 -8.14 3.93
N ASN A 92 -4.92 -7.75 5.21
CA ASN A 92 -5.80 -8.34 6.22
C ASN A 92 -7.12 -7.58 6.30
N LEU A 93 -8.18 -8.16 5.74
CA LEU A 93 -9.49 -7.53 5.66
C LEU A 93 -10.13 -7.28 7.03
N ASP A 94 -10.02 -8.22 7.96
CA ASP A 94 -10.60 -8.08 9.30
C ASP A 94 -9.96 -6.92 10.07
N LYS A 95 -8.63 -6.80 9.94
CA LYS A 95 -7.89 -5.65 10.47
C LYS A 95 -8.37 -4.36 9.81
N ASN A 96 -8.53 -4.32 8.49
CA ASN A 96 -8.95 -3.13 7.77
C ASN A 96 -10.35 -2.68 8.18
N ILE A 97 -11.29 -3.62 8.38
CA ILE A 97 -12.63 -3.33 8.88
C ILE A 97 -12.56 -2.79 10.32
N ASN A 98 -11.77 -3.41 11.18
CA ASN A 98 -11.58 -2.91 12.54
C ASN A 98 -10.97 -1.50 12.56
N ASP A 99 -9.94 -1.24 11.76
CA ASP A 99 -9.30 0.07 11.64
C ASP A 99 -10.29 1.14 11.11
N LEU A 100 -11.19 0.75 10.21
CA LEU A 100 -12.28 1.60 9.72
C LEU A 100 -13.26 1.95 10.84
N LEU A 101 -13.76 0.94 11.55
CA LEU A 101 -14.76 1.11 12.62
C LEU A 101 -14.21 1.89 13.82
N THR A 102 -12.93 1.72 14.14
CA THR A 102 -12.24 2.44 15.23
C THR A 102 -11.72 3.83 14.83
N GLY A 103 -11.89 4.25 13.56
CA GLY A 103 -11.50 5.60 13.10
C GLY A 103 -10.01 5.76 12.81
N GLN A 104 -9.26 4.66 12.71
CA GLN A 104 -7.85 4.69 12.28
C GLN A 104 -7.74 5.03 10.79
N VAL A 105 -8.69 4.52 9.99
CA VAL A 105 -8.84 4.88 8.57
C VAL A 105 -10.26 5.38 8.30
N ASP A 106 -10.44 6.12 7.21
CA ASP A 106 -11.73 6.70 6.79
C ASP A 106 -12.35 5.92 5.65
N LEU A 107 -11.51 5.27 4.83
CA LEU A 107 -11.91 4.56 3.61
C LEU A 107 -11.08 3.29 3.45
N ILE A 108 -11.76 2.16 3.15
CA ILE A 108 -11.11 0.95 2.65
C ILE A 108 -11.21 0.96 1.13
N ALA A 109 -10.07 1.07 0.46
CA ALA A 109 -9.98 1.11 -0.99
C ALA A 109 -9.26 -0.13 -1.53
N THR A 110 -9.87 -1.27 -1.33
CA THR A 110 -9.44 -2.57 -1.86
C THR A 110 -10.49 -3.12 -2.82
N ASN A 111 -10.23 -4.28 -3.42
CA ASN A 111 -11.20 -4.96 -4.28
C ASN A 111 -12.25 -5.70 -3.43
N LEU A 112 -13.09 -4.96 -2.70
CA LEU A 112 -14.15 -5.55 -1.89
C LEU A 112 -15.35 -5.95 -2.73
N THR A 113 -15.65 -7.25 -2.76
CA THR A 113 -16.93 -7.74 -3.26
C THR A 113 -18.04 -7.28 -2.35
N VAL A 114 -19.06 -6.63 -2.90
CA VAL A 114 -20.26 -6.24 -2.18
C VAL A 114 -21.06 -7.49 -1.83
N THR A 115 -21.14 -7.82 -0.54
CA THR A 115 -21.92 -8.94 -0.03
C THR A 115 -22.88 -8.48 1.06
N ARG A 116 -23.96 -9.24 1.26
CA ARG A 116 -24.96 -8.93 2.28
C ARG A 116 -24.35 -8.93 3.69
N ASP A 117 -23.49 -9.90 3.98
CA ASP A 117 -22.88 -10.05 5.30
C ASP A 117 -22.04 -8.82 5.63
N ARG A 118 -21.17 -8.38 4.72
CA ARG A 118 -20.32 -7.20 4.91
C ARG A 118 -21.13 -5.91 5.00
N SER A 119 -22.28 -5.81 4.30
CA SER A 119 -23.15 -4.64 4.36
C SER A 119 -23.82 -4.42 5.73
N ASN A 120 -23.72 -5.38 6.65
CA ASN A 120 -24.16 -5.20 8.04
C ASN A 120 -23.17 -4.37 8.85
N ASP A 121 -21.88 -4.45 8.52
CA ASP A 121 -20.78 -3.89 9.31
C ASP A 121 -20.19 -2.61 8.68
N ILE A 122 -20.24 -2.49 7.34
CA ILE A 122 -19.64 -1.38 6.59
C ILE A 122 -20.61 -0.84 5.52
N ALA A 123 -20.45 0.44 5.18
CA ALA A 123 -21.21 1.09 4.11
C ALA A 123 -20.40 1.07 2.81
N PHE A 124 -20.91 0.42 1.77
CA PHE A 124 -20.28 0.34 0.47
C PHE A 124 -20.53 1.59 -0.37
N THR A 125 -19.49 2.03 -1.08
CA THR A 125 -19.64 3.07 -2.10
C THR A 125 -20.32 2.53 -3.36
N GLU A 126 -20.63 3.42 -4.30
CA GLU A 126 -20.86 3.02 -5.69
C GLU A 126 -19.70 2.15 -6.21
N PRO A 127 -19.98 1.09 -6.97
CA PRO A 127 -18.94 0.19 -7.44
C PRO A 127 -17.99 0.91 -8.42
N HIS A 128 -16.70 0.78 -8.16
CA HIS A 128 -15.67 1.29 -9.07
C HIS A 128 -15.43 0.37 -10.27
N CYS A 129 -15.71 -0.93 -10.14
CA CYS A 129 -15.72 -1.88 -11.24
C CYS A 129 -16.67 -3.06 -10.99
N VAL A 130 -16.87 -3.89 -12.02
CA VAL A 130 -17.61 -5.14 -11.94
C VAL A 130 -16.71 -6.23 -12.49
N THR A 131 -16.61 -7.34 -11.77
CA THR A 131 -15.84 -8.53 -12.17
C THR A 131 -16.60 -9.79 -11.81
N ARG A 132 -16.16 -10.96 -12.29
CA ARG A 132 -16.65 -12.26 -11.83
C ARG A 132 -15.48 -13.06 -11.29
N GLN A 133 -15.78 -14.06 -10.49
CA GLN A 133 -14.78 -15.00 -10.01
C GLN A 133 -14.59 -16.13 -10.99
N VAL A 134 -13.32 -16.49 -11.23
CA VAL A 134 -12.94 -17.54 -12.18
C VAL A 134 -12.05 -18.59 -11.52
N LEU A 135 -12.15 -19.81 -11.97
CA LEU A 135 -11.25 -20.89 -11.60
C LEU A 135 -9.92 -20.70 -12.32
N ILE A 136 -8.85 -20.85 -11.59
CA ILE A 136 -7.49 -20.91 -12.12
C ILE A 136 -7.05 -22.36 -12.10
N GLN A 137 -6.68 -22.88 -13.26
CA GLN A 137 -6.23 -24.25 -13.47
C GLN A 137 -5.07 -24.28 -14.45
N ARG A 138 -4.24 -25.33 -14.39
CA ARG A 138 -3.09 -25.48 -15.27
C ARG A 138 -3.48 -26.06 -16.61
N LYS A 139 -2.96 -25.48 -17.72
CA LYS A 139 -3.01 -26.10 -19.05
C LYS A 139 -1.95 -27.19 -19.15
N PHE A 140 -2.29 -28.32 -19.72
CA PHE A 140 -1.34 -29.40 -19.99
C PHE A 140 -0.61 -29.16 -21.29
N ASP A 141 0.70 -29.24 -21.25
CA ASP A 141 1.52 -29.28 -22.45
C ASP A 141 1.80 -30.77 -22.77
N LYS A 142 1.10 -31.32 -23.76
CA LYS A 142 1.21 -32.71 -24.14
C LYS A 142 2.62 -33.16 -24.61
N ILE A 143 3.54 -32.19 -24.74
CA ILE A 143 4.85 -32.43 -25.37
C ILE A 143 5.98 -32.61 -24.33
N ASN A 144 5.87 -32.10 -23.10
CA ASN A 144 6.99 -32.01 -22.17
C ASN A 144 6.85 -32.76 -20.84
N GLU A 145 5.76 -33.45 -20.57
CA GLU A 145 5.59 -34.14 -19.28
C GLU A 145 5.72 -35.65 -19.39
N THR A 146 6.81 -36.19 -18.85
CA THR A 146 7.11 -37.63 -18.75
C THR A 146 6.41 -38.31 -17.56
N GLN A 147 5.62 -37.59 -16.75
CA GLN A 147 4.85 -38.17 -15.65
C GLN A 147 3.36 -37.95 -15.83
N PRO A 148 2.53 -39.00 -15.63
CA PRO A 148 1.08 -38.84 -15.63
C PRO A 148 0.68 -38.02 -14.38
N THR A 149 0.40 -36.74 -14.58
CA THR A 149 -0.21 -35.92 -13.54
C THR A 149 -1.68 -36.29 -13.39
N ILE A 150 -2.17 -36.34 -12.16
CA ILE A 150 -3.54 -36.73 -11.77
C ILE A 150 -4.62 -35.79 -12.34
N PHE A 151 -4.23 -34.72 -13.03
CA PHE A 151 -5.10 -33.65 -13.51
C PHE A 151 -5.13 -33.57 -15.04
N ASN A 152 -5.88 -34.44 -15.67
CA ASN A 152 -5.82 -34.60 -17.12
C ASN A 152 -6.88 -33.82 -17.92
N GLU A 153 -7.84 -33.13 -17.30
CA GLU A 153 -8.89 -32.42 -18.03
C GLU A 153 -9.12 -31.02 -17.45
N ILE A 154 -9.23 -30.05 -18.36
CA ILE A 154 -9.58 -28.68 -18.00
C ILE A 154 -11.08 -28.64 -17.69
N ILE A 155 -11.41 -28.25 -16.48
CA ILE A 155 -12.78 -28.04 -16.00
C ILE A 155 -13.41 -26.87 -16.79
N ARG A 156 -14.56 -27.13 -17.41
CA ARG A 156 -15.34 -26.11 -18.12
C ARG A 156 -16.73 -25.91 -17.53
N ASN A 157 -17.23 -26.89 -16.82
CA ASN A 157 -18.54 -26.85 -16.18
C ASN A 157 -18.37 -26.82 -14.65
N GLN A 158 -19.11 -25.95 -13.98
CA GLN A 158 -19.09 -25.84 -12.52
C GLN A 158 -19.48 -27.16 -11.82
N LEU A 159 -20.31 -28.01 -12.45
CA LEU A 159 -20.68 -29.33 -11.92
C LEU A 159 -19.47 -30.27 -11.74
N GLU A 160 -18.41 -30.08 -12.53
CA GLU A 160 -17.17 -30.91 -12.49
C GLU A 160 -16.29 -30.52 -11.26
N LEU A 161 -16.66 -29.52 -10.50
CA LEU A 161 -15.96 -29.11 -9.27
C LEU A 161 -16.28 -30.03 -8.09
N GLY A 162 -17.32 -30.87 -8.19
CA GLY A 162 -17.63 -31.87 -7.18
C GLY A 162 -16.44 -32.78 -6.89
N GLY A 163 -16.14 -33.01 -5.61
CA GLY A 163 -14.99 -33.78 -5.14
C GLY A 163 -13.61 -33.12 -5.33
N LYS A 164 -13.51 -31.93 -5.93
CA LYS A 164 -12.23 -31.25 -6.15
C LYS A 164 -11.80 -30.46 -4.91
N THR A 165 -10.47 -30.34 -4.74
CA THR A 165 -9.85 -29.49 -3.72
C THR A 165 -9.42 -28.17 -4.33
N ILE A 166 -9.95 -27.07 -3.80
CA ILE A 166 -9.66 -25.68 -4.27
C ILE A 166 -9.02 -24.91 -3.12
N TYR A 167 -7.84 -24.37 -3.40
CA TYR A 167 -7.07 -23.59 -2.43
C TYR A 167 -7.40 -22.10 -2.61
N VAL A 168 -7.68 -21.41 -1.53
CA VAL A 168 -8.06 -19.98 -1.55
C VAL A 168 -7.38 -19.22 -0.43
N GLN A 169 -7.28 -17.92 -0.62
CA GLN A 169 -6.82 -17.01 0.43
C GLN A 169 -7.80 -17.04 1.62
N GLU A 170 -7.24 -17.10 2.82
CA GLU A 170 -8.03 -17.11 4.08
C GLU A 170 -8.94 -15.88 4.17
N ASN A 171 -10.13 -16.04 4.74
CA ASN A 171 -11.14 -14.97 4.93
C ASN A 171 -11.60 -14.25 3.65
N SER A 172 -11.29 -14.80 2.47
CA SER A 172 -11.70 -14.22 1.19
C SER A 172 -13.18 -14.49 0.88
N SER A 173 -13.78 -13.66 0.01
CA SER A 173 -15.14 -13.90 -0.51
C SER A 173 -15.25 -15.19 -1.32
N PHE A 174 -14.13 -15.74 -1.77
CA PHE A 174 -14.06 -17.00 -2.52
C PHE A 174 -14.51 -18.20 -1.67
N VAL A 175 -14.21 -18.20 -0.37
CA VAL A 175 -14.63 -19.25 0.57
C VAL A 175 -16.13 -19.39 0.59
N ASN A 176 -16.85 -18.30 0.80
CA ASN A 176 -18.32 -18.29 0.83
C ASN A 176 -18.91 -18.65 -0.53
N ARG A 177 -18.29 -18.17 -1.64
CA ARG A 177 -18.76 -18.52 -3.00
C ARG A 177 -18.63 -20.01 -3.26
N LEU A 178 -17.50 -20.63 -2.93
CA LEU A 178 -17.30 -22.06 -3.14
C LEU A 178 -18.20 -22.93 -2.26
N LYS A 179 -18.44 -22.52 -1.00
CA LYS A 179 -19.43 -23.18 -0.13
C LYS A 179 -20.84 -23.12 -0.73
N ASN A 180 -21.26 -21.95 -1.23
CA ASN A 180 -22.56 -21.82 -1.87
C ASN A 180 -22.62 -22.62 -3.17
N LEU A 181 -21.56 -22.61 -3.98
CA LEU A 181 -21.50 -23.39 -5.20
C LEU A 181 -21.58 -24.91 -4.92
N SER A 182 -20.91 -25.38 -3.87
CA SER A 182 -21.02 -26.77 -3.41
C SER A 182 -22.48 -27.17 -3.13
N ASN A 183 -23.23 -26.29 -2.50
CA ASN A 183 -24.67 -26.51 -2.26
C ASN A 183 -25.49 -26.45 -3.55
N GLU A 184 -25.16 -25.53 -4.47
CA GLU A 184 -25.84 -25.36 -5.76
C GLU A 184 -25.67 -26.58 -6.67
N ILE A 185 -24.48 -27.17 -6.72
CA ILE A 185 -24.19 -28.36 -7.55
C ILE A 185 -24.63 -29.67 -6.91
N GLY A 186 -24.97 -29.65 -5.60
CA GLY A 186 -25.38 -30.84 -4.85
C GLY A 186 -24.24 -31.83 -4.57
N ASP A 187 -22.98 -31.38 -4.66
CA ASP A 187 -21.78 -32.18 -4.37
C ASP A 187 -20.76 -31.35 -3.57
N SER A 188 -19.85 -32.02 -2.85
CA SER A 188 -18.89 -31.37 -1.97
C SER A 188 -17.71 -30.80 -2.76
N ILE A 189 -17.40 -29.51 -2.55
CA ILE A 189 -16.14 -28.89 -2.94
C ILE A 189 -15.27 -28.80 -1.69
N ASN A 190 -14.06 -29.36 -1.73
CA ASN A 190 -13.13 -29.26 -0.61
C ASN A 190 -12.38 -27.92 -0.69
N VAL A 191 -12.76 -26.95 0.17
CA VAL A 191 -12.16 -25.61 0.24
C VAL A 191 -11.05 -25.60 1.28
N VAL A 192 -9.83 -25.31 0.86
CA VAL A 192 -8.65 -25.20 1.73
C VAL A 192 -8.23 -23.73 1.78
N GLU A 193 -8.40 -23.12 2.95
CA GLU A 193 -7.95 -21.76 3.21
C GLU A 193 -6.47 -21.75 3.57
N ILE A 194 -5.67 -20.95 2.86
CA ILE A 194 -4.23 -20.82 3.08
C ILE A 194 -3.95 -19.49 3.75
N PRO A 195 -3.48 -19.49 5.02
CA PRO A 195 -3.08 -18.28 5.70
C PRO A 195 -1.80 -17.70 5.09
N ASP A 196 -1.64 -16.38 5.18
CA ASP A 196 -0.44 -15.64 4.75
C ASP A 196 -0.10 -15.72 3.26
N TYR A 197 -0.99 -16.29 2.44
CA TYR A 197 -0.83 -16.33 1.00
C TYR A 197 -1.77 -15.36 0.29
N GLU A 198 -1.19 -14.57 -0.60
CA GLU A 198 -1.94 -13.72 -1.49
C GLU A 198 -2.46 -14.49 -2.72
N VAL A 199 -3.56 -14.03 -3.29
CA VAL A 199 -4.19 -14.65 -4.46
C VAL A 199 -3.19 -14.87 -5.60
N GLU A 200 -2.29 -13.93 -5.86
CA GLU A 200 -1.29 -14.05 -6.92
C GLU A 200 -0.24 -15.12 -6.65
N GLN A 201 0.08 -15.35 -5.37
CA GLN A 201 0.98 -16.44 -4.98
C GLN A 201 0.29 -17.79 -5.23
N LEU A 202 -1.00 -17.92 -4.91
CA LEU A 202 -1.78 -19.12 -5.18
C LEU A 202 -1.88 -19.38 -6.70
N ILE A 203 -2.05 -18.36 -7.53
CA ILE A 203 -1.97 -18.48 -9.00
C ILE A 203 -0.60 -19.02 -9.43
N GLY A 204 0.47 -18.55 -8.81
CA GLY A 204 1.83 -19.06 -9.04
C GLY A 204 1.96 -20.54 -8.70
N LEU A 205 1.43 -20.99 -7.56
CA LEU A 205 1.44 -22.41 -7.17
C LEU A 205 0.68 -23.29 -8.17
N VAL A 206 -0.46 -22.82 -8.71
CA VAL A 206 -1.17 -23.52 -9.78
C VAL A 206 -0.30 -23.60 -11.04
N ALA A 207 0.31 -22.51 -11.45
CA ALA A 207 1.17 -22.48 -12.64
C ALA A 207 2.38 -23.42 -12.53
N HIS A 208 2.95 -23.57 -11.34
CA HIS A 208 4.05 -24.50 -11.08
C HIS A 208 3.58 -25.95 -10.85
N GLY A 209 2.26 -26.18 -10.69
CA GLY A 209 1.69 -27.51 -10.45
C GLY A 209 1.78 -27.98 -9.01
N GLU A 210 2.03 -27.09 -8.08
CA GLU A 210 2.10 -27.39 -6.64
C GLU A 210 0.71 -27.54 -5.99
N ILE A 211 -0.29 -26.80 -6.51
CA ILE A 211 -1.71 -26.97 -6.19
C ILE A 211 -2.53 -27.11 -7.48
N PRO A 212 -3.66 -27.85 -7.45
CA PRO A 212 -4.44 -28.09 -8.66
C PRO A 212 -5.27 -26.89 -9.10
N TYR A 213 -5.92 -26.21 -8.18
CA TYR A 213 -6.88 -25.15 -8.45
C TYR A 213 -6.81 -24.05 -7.41
N THR A 214 -6.99 -22.80 -7.88
CA THR A 214 -7.34 -21.65 -7.04
C THR A 214 -8.43 -20.83 -7.70
N VAL A 215 -8.90 -19.79 -7.02
CA VAL A 215 -9.94 -18.88 -7.50
C VAL A 215 -9.45 -17.45 -7.33
N CYS A 216 -9.75 -16.62 -8.33
CA CYS A 216 -9.55 -15.17 -8.22
C CYS A 216 -10.56 -14.39 -9.06
N ASP A 217 -10.51 -13.07 -8.95
CA ASP A 217 -11.26 -12.16 -9.81
C ASP A 217 -10.73 -12.23 -11.25
N GLU A 218 -11.64 -12.21 -12.24
CA GLU A 218 -11.32 -12.37 -13.67
C GLU A 218 -10.33 -11.32 -14.17
N ASN A 219 -10.46 -10.07 -13.73
CA ASN A 219 -9.55 -9.00 -14.10
C ASN A 219 -8.11 -9.27 -13.62
N LEU A 220 -7.95 -9.83 -12.42
CA LEU A 220 -6.65 -10.25 -11.89
C LEU A 220 -6.13 -11.49 -12.63
N ALA A 221 -7.02 -12.44 -12.94
CA ALA A 221 -6.69 -13.63 -13.72
C ALA A 221 -6.12 -13.26 -15.09
N GLN A 222 -6.79 -12.34 -15.81
CA GLN A 222 -6.36 -11.87 -17.13
C GLN A 222 -4.96 -11.25 -17.12
N ILE A 223 -4.62 -10.53 -16.07
CA ILE A 223 -3.27 -9.98 -15.90
C ILE A 223 -2.26 -11.11 -15.72
N ASN A 224 -2.59 -12.11 -14.89
CA ASN A 224 -1.71 -13.23 -14.60
C ASN A 224 -1.49 -14.17 -15.81
N LEU A 225 -2.36 -14.19 -16.80
CA LEU A 225 -2.10 -14.89 -18.10
C LEU A 225 -0.85 -14.38 -18.82
N ASN A 226 -0.46 -13.15 -18.57
CA ASN A 226 0.75 -12.60 -19.16
C ASN A 226 2.03 -13.11 -18.47
N PHE A 227 1.91 -13.67 -17.26
CA PHE A 227 3.02 -14.23 -16.48
C PHE A 227 3.11 -15.75 -16.63
N TYR A 228 1.94 -16.36 -16.62
CA TYR A 228 1.79 -17.81 -16.63
C TYR A 228 0.98 -18.21 -17.86
N HIS A 229 1.67 -18.48 -18.98
CA HIS A 229 1.02 -18.89 -20.23
C HIS A 229 0.38 -20.29 -20.14
N ASN A 230 0.78 -21.04 -19.10
CA ASN A 230 0.33 -22.41 -18.84
C ASN A 230 -0.89 -22.49 -17.90
N ILE A 231 -1.53 -21.36 -17.55
CA ILE A 231 -2.80 -21.39 -16.80
C ILE A 231 -4.00 -21.13 -17.71
N ASP A 232 -5.14 -21.62 -17.27
CA ASP A 232 -6.46 -21.37 -17.85
C ASP A 232 -7.34 -20.64 -16.85
N VAL A 233 -8.12 -19.67 -17.33
CA VAL A 233 -8.92 -18.75 -16.51
C VAL A 233 -10.33 -18.55 -17.06
N GLU A 234 -10.76 -19.42 -17.98
CA GLU A 234 -12.03 -19.19 -18.71
C GLU A 234 -13.27 -19.64 -17.92
N THR A 235 -13.09 -20.50 -16.91
CA THR A 235 -14.21 -21.09 -16.17
C THR A 235 -14.69 -20.16 -15.08
N ALA A 236 -15.81 -19.49 -15.32
CA ALA A 236 -16.45 -18.64 -14.32
C ALA A 236 -17.14 -19.48 -13.24
N ILE A 237 -16.92 -19.12 -11.98
CA ILE A 237 -17.58 -19.75 -10.81
C ILE A 237 -18.61 -18.83 -10.14
N SER A 238 -18.70 -17.58 -10.58
CA SER A 238 -19.72 -16.63 -10.10
C SER A 238 -20.36 -15.85 -11.24
N PHE A 239 -21.51 -15.27 -10.97
CA PHE A 239 -22.05 -14.15 -11.75
C PHE A 239 -21.18 -12.89 -11.57
N PRO A 240 -21.32 -11.89 -12.46
CA PRO A 240 -20.68 -10.60 -12.27
C PRO A 240 -21.06 -9.99 -10.91
N GLN A 241 -20.05 -9.56 -10.15
CA GLN A 241 -20.15 -9.00 -8.82
C GLN A 241 -19.67 -7.55 -8.82
N LYS A 242 -20.30 -6.72 -8.02
CA LYS A 242 -19.92 -5.33 -7.81
C LYS A 242 -18.71 -5.29 -6.87
N ILE A 243 -17.69 -4.55 -7.26
CA ILE A 243 -16.49 -4.27 -6.46
C ILE A 243 -16.54 -2.81 -6.06
N ALA A 244 -16.53 -2.55 -4.77
CA ALA A 244 -16.69 -1.21 -4.21
C ALA A 244 -15.69 -0.94 -3.09
N TRP A 245 -15.51 0.32 -2.76
CA TRP A 245 -14.86 0.77 -1.55
C TRP A 245 -15.83 0.73 -0.37
N ALA A 246 -15.31 0.93 0.84
CA ALA A 246 -16.16 0.97 2.03
C ALA A 246 -15.77 2.11 2.96
N VAL A 247 -16.81 2.70 3.58
CA VAL A 247 -16.69 3.70 4.64
C VAL A 247 -17.43 3.21 5.90
N ARG A 248 -17.23 3.89 7.04
CA ARG A 248 -18.03 3.63 8.24
C ARG A 248 -19.51 3.83 7.98
N PRO A 249 -20.42 3.06 8.60
CA PRO A 249 -21.85 3.22 8.43
C PRO A 249 -22.36 4.63 8.77
N GLY A 250 -21.74 5.29 9.75
CA GLY A 250 -22.11 6.64 10.19
C GLY A 250 -21.50 7.80 9.38
N SER A 251 -20.64 7.53 8.37
CA SER A 251 -19.96 8.56 7.56
C SER A 251 -20.75 8.82 6.27
N SER A 252 -21.98 9.35 6.40
CA SER A 252 -22.90 9.56 5.28
C SER A 252 -22.43 10.62 4.31
N ASP A 253 -21.86 11.73 4.79
CA ASP A 253 -21.42 12.84 3.94
C ASP A 253 -20.22 12.43 3.10
N LEU A 254 -19.27 11.70 3.71
CA LEU A 254 -18.14 11.11 2.97
C LEU A 254 -18.63 10.13 1.90
N LEU A 255 -19.59 9.25 2.26
CA LEU A 255 -20.18 8.29 1.32
C LEU A 255 -20.81 8.98 0.12
N ASP A 256 -21.63 9.99 0.36
CA ASP A 256 -22.33 10.73 -0.69
C ASP A 256 -21.36 11.46 -1.63
N VAL A 257 -20.35 12.11 -1.08
CA VAL A 257 -19.33 12.81 -1.88
C VAL A 257 -18.50 11.82 -2.72
N VAL A 258 -18.07 10.71 -2.14
CA VAL A 258 -17.35 9.66 -2.88
C VAL A 258 -18.21 9.05 -3.96
N ASN A 259 -19.48 8.75 -3.69
CA ASN A 259 -20.42 8.20 -4.66
C ASN A 259 -20.66 9.16 -5.84
N ASN A 260 -20.94 10.42 -5.54
CA ASN A 260 -21.14 11.45 -6.57
C ASN A 260 -19.90 11.60 -7.45
N TRP A 261 -18.72 11.60 -6.83
CA TRP A 261 -17.47 11.64 -7.56
C TRP A 261 -17.28 10.39 -8.43
N LEU A 262 -17.46 9.17 -7.90
CA LEU A 262 -17.30 7.92 -8.66
C LEU A 262 -18.21 7.85 -9.88
N ILE A 263 -19.51 8.21 -9.73
CA ILE A 263 -20.49 8.22 -10.82
C ILE A 263 -20.02 9.13 -11.96
N ASN A 264 -19.49 10.31 -11.62
CA ASN A 264 -19.04 11.28 -12.61
C ASN A 264 -17.65 10.94 -13.16
N PHE A 265 -16.72 10.51 -12.31
CA PHE A 265 -15.35 10.19 -12.69
C PHE A 265 -15.30 9.01 -13.67
N LYS A 266 -16.14 7.98 -13.49
CA LYS A 266 -16.24 6.83 -14.41
C LYS A 266 -16.62 7.23 -15.85
N LYS A 267 -17.23 8.38 -16.06
CA LYS A 267 -17.57 8.91 -17.40
C LYS A 267 -16.41 9.63 -18.07
N THR A 268 -15.31 9.88 -17.35
CA THR A 268 -14.20 10.70 -17.84
C THR A 268 -13.17 9.90 -18.65
N LYS A 269 -12.46 10.61 -19.53
CA LYS A 269 -11.30 10.03 -20.24
C LYS A 269 -10.15 9.64 -19.28
N ARG A 270 -10.04 10.29 -18.09
CA ARG A 270 -9.02 9.96 -17.06
C ARG A 270 -9.28 8.58 -16.50
N TYR A 271 -10.53 8.28 -16.11
CA TYR A 271 -10.91 6.95 -15.62
C TYR A 271 -10.64 5.88 -16.68
N ASN A 272 -11.09 6.07 -17.93
CA ASN A 272 -10.86 5.11 -19.01
C ASN A 272 -9.38 4.83 -19.23
N ARG A 273 -8.51 5.85 -19.17
CA ARG A 273 -7.06 5.67 -19.29
C ARG A 273 -6.48 4.84 -18.13
N ILE A 274 -6.94 5.09 -16.90
CA ILE A 274 -6.53 4.31 -15.73
C ILE A 274 -6.99 2.86 -15.89
N TYR A 275 -8.25 2.63 -16.21
CA TYR A 275 -8.79 1.28 -16.41
C TYR A 275 -8.05 0.51 -17.51
N GLN A 276 -7.88 1.12 -18.68
CA GLN A 276 -7.13 0.54 -19.80
C GLN A 276 -5.68 0.23 -19.43
N LYS A 277 -5.04 1.11 -18.68
CA LYS A 277 -3.65 0.94 -18.24
C LYS A 277 -3.46 -0.32 -17.40
N TYR A 278 -4.35 -0.60 -16.46
CA TYR A 278 -4.16 -1.70 -15.51
C TYR A 278 -4.83 -3.01 -15.93
N PHE A 279 -5.92 -2.99 -16.68
CA PHE A 279 -6.70 -4.18 -16.97
C PHE A 279 -6.70 -4.62 -18.45
N VAL A 280 -6.38 -3.74 -19.39
CA VAL A 280 -6.51 -4.06 -20.82
C VAL A 280 -5.19 -4.01 -21.57
N ASN A 281 -4.29 -3.09 -21.21
CA ASN A 281 -3.07 -2.85 -21.97
C ASN A 281 -1.97 -3.86 -21.64
N LYS A 282 -1.62 -4.71 -22.62
CA LYS A 282 -0.52 -5.70 -22.47
C LYS A 282 0.85 -5.10 -22.13
N ARG A 283 1.10 -3.81 -22.40
CA ARG A 283 2.35 -3.15 -22.00
C ARG A 283 2.48 -2.94 -20.48
N SER A 284 1.38 -2.88 -19.76
CA SER A 284 1.40 -2.83 -18.28
C SER A 284 1.99 -4.11 -17.70
N THR A 285 1.90 -5.20 -18.44
CA THR A 285 2.43 -6.51 -18.09
C THR A 285 3.96 -6.53 -17.99
N HIS A 286 4.66 -5.76 -18.84
CA HIS A 286 6.11 -5.64 -18.75
C HIS A 286 6.55 -4.93 -17.45
N ILE A 287 5.70 -4.06 -16.90
CA ILE A 287 5.96 -3.37 -15.63
C ILE A 287 5.96 -4.40 -14.49
N VAL A 288 5.00 -5.31 -14.47
CA VAL A 288 4.86 -6.31 -13.40
C VAL A 288 5.90 -7.43 -13.49
N ASN A 289 6.43 -7.73 -14.70
CA ASN A 289 7.49 -8.73 -14.92
C ASN A 289 8.90 -8.23 -14.66
N ALA A 290 9.10 -6.93 -14.56
CA ALA A 290 10.43 -6.39 -14.36
C ALA A 290 10.91 -6.70 -12.93
N GLY A 291 12.18 -7.06 -12.78
CA GLY A 291 12.82 -7.35 -11.49
C GLY A 291 12.76 -6.21 -10.46
N PHE A 292 12.31 -5.02 -10.89
CA PHE A 292 12.06 -3.83 -10.07
C PHE A 292 10.60 -3.69 -9.61
N HIS A 293 9.79 -4.73 -9.76
CA HIS A 293 8.45 -4.74 -9.20
C HIS A 293 8.52 -5.19 -7.75
N SER A 294 8.05 -4.38 -6.82
CA SER A 294 8.19 -4.60 -5.39
C SER A 294 7.62 -5.95 -4.91
N ILE A 295 6.58 -6.47 -5.56
CA ILE A 295 5.96 -7.76 -5.20
C ILE A 295 6.81 -8.96 -5.65
N LYS A 296 7.33 -8.93 -6.87
CA LYS A 296 8.03 -10.09 -7.45
C LYS A 296 9.55 -10.03 -7.30
N GLY A 297 10.13 -8.82 -7.31
CA GLY A 297 11.58 -8.63 -7.23
C GLY A 297 12.09 -8.19 -5.86
N GLY A 298 11.22 -7.69 -4.98
CA GLY A 298 11.60 -7.15 -3.67
C GLY A 298 12.60 -6.01 -3.74
N LYS A 299 12.75 -5.35 -4.92
CA LYS A 299 13.75 -4.32 -5.19
C LYS A 299 13.09 -3.03 -5.65
N VAL A 300 13.65 -1.91 -5.22
CA VAL A 300 13.34 -0.57 -5.70
C VAL A 300 14.30 -0.18 -6.83
N SER A 301 15.57 -0.58 -6.69
CA SER A 301 16.65 -0.27 -7.62
C SER A 301 17.73 -1.36 -7.67
N ASP A 302 18.66 -1.26 -8.63
CA ASP A 302 19.86 -2.10 -8.68
C ASP A 302 20.82 -1.79 -7.54
N PHE A 303 20.66 -0.66 -6.87
CA PHE A 303 21.57 -0.15 -5.84
C PHE A 303 21.10 -0.44 -4.41
N ASP A 304 19.97 -1.16 -4.22
CA ASP A 304 19.38 -1.41 -2.90
C ASP A 304 20.37 -2.03 -1.91
N ALA A 305 21.23 -2.94 -2.36
CA ALA A 305 22.24 -3.58 -1.50
C ALA A 305 23.25 -2.55 -0.95
N ILE A 306 23.76 -1.68 -1.83
CA ILE A 306 24.71 -0.62 -1.46
C ILE A 306 24.00 0.42 -0.56
N ILE A 307 22.76 0.80 -0.91
CA ILE A 307 22.00 1.76 -0.11
C ILE A 307 21.77 1.22 1.30
N LYS A 308 21.38 -0.05 1.46
CA LYS A 308 21.17 -0.70 2.76
C LYS A 308 22.45 -0.73 3.59
N GLU A 309 23.56 -1.17 2.99
CA GLU A 309 24.85 -1.26 3.65
C GLU A 309 25.34 0.10 4.16
N GLU A 310 25.32 1.11 3.27
CA GLU A 310 25.84 2.45 3.61
C GLU A 310 24.92 3.19 4.59
N SER A 311 23.60 3.11 4.42
CA SER A 311 22.63 3.75 5.32
C SER A 311 22.74 3.26 6.76
N LYS A 312 23.02 1.96 6.95
CA LYS A 312 23.19 1.34 8.27
C LYS A 312 24.33 1.99 9.08
N LYS A 313 25.40 2.45 8.41
CA LYS A 313 26.55 3.10 9.05
C LYS A 313 26.17 4.43 9.73
N TYR A 314 25.11 5.08 9.22
CA TYR A 314 24.60 6.36 9.73
C TYR A 314 23.30 6.20 10.52
N LYS A 315 22.83 4.97 10.77
CA LYS A 315 21.57 4.67 11.44
C LYS A 315 20.35 5.30 10.73
N LEU A 316 20.42 5.42 9.40
CA LEU A 316 19.36 5.93 8.56
C LEU A 316 18.56 4.76 7.96
N ASP A 317 17.26 4.95 7.81
CA ASP A 317 16.43 4.00 7.09
C ASP A 317 16.80 4.03 5.59
N TRP A 318 17.19 2.89 5.06
CA TRP A 318 17.61 2.76 3.67
C TRP A 318 16.50 3.17 2.68
N ARG A 319 15.23 3.01 3.06
CA ARG A 319 14.06 3.38 2.25
C ARG A 319 13.95 4.90 2.09
N LEU A 320 14.34 5.65 3.12
CA LEU A 320 14.45 7.11 3.04
C LEU A 320 15.54 7.52 2.05
N ILE A 321 16.71 6.88 2.12
CA ILE A 321 17.83 7.17 1.22
C ILE A 321 17.51 6.76 -0.22
N ALA A 322 16.85 5.62 -0.41
CA ALA A 322 16.35 5.22 -1.72
C ALA A 322 15.34 6.25 -2.29
N SER A 323 14.46 6.79 -1.44
CA SER A 323 13.52 7.84 -1.85
C SER A 323 14.23 9.14 -2.26
N LEU A 324 15.27 9.52 -1.52
CA LEU A 324 16.10 10.68 -1.85
C LEU A 324 16.84 10.46 -3.18
N ILE A 325 17.50 9.32 -3.37
CA ILE A 325 18.20 8.98 -4.63
C ILE A 325 17.23 8.98 -5.81
N TYR A 326 16.00 8.49 -5.62
CA TYR A 326 14.99 8.57 -6.66
C TYR A 326 14.65 10.03 -7.02
N GLN A 327 14.54 10.91 -6.04
CA GLN A 327 14.28 12.33 -6.26
C GLN A 327 15.41 13.01 -7.03
N GLU A 328 16.65 12.68 -6.71
CA GLU A 328 17.85 13.27 -7.29
C GLU A 328 18.12 12.78 -8.73
N SER A 329 18.16 11.47 -8.92
CA SER A 329 18.66 10.88 -10.18
C SER A 329 17.73 9.85 -10.81
N ARG A 330 16.62 9.45 -10.15
CA ARG A 330 15.81 8.28 -10.52
C ARG A 330 16.65 7.00 -10.67
N PHE A 331 17.65 6.87 -9.84
CA PHE A 331 18.65 5.78 -9.86
C PHE A 331 19.54 5.73 -11.12
N HIS A 332 19.82 6.86 -11.76
CA HIS A 332 20.77 6.91 -12.86
C HIS A 332 22.13 7.43 -12.36
N PRO A 333 23.19 6.59 -12.34
CA PRO A 333 24.44 6.96 -11.70
C PRO A 333 25.28 7.97 -12.51
N GLU A 334 25.01 8.09 -13.80
CA GLU A 334 25.81 8.95 -14.70
C GLU A 334 25.10 10.29 -15.02
N VAL A 335 23.91 10.54 -14.40
CA VAL A 335 23.18 11.76 -14.72
C VAL A 335 23.88 12.98 -14.15
N GLU A 336 23.98 14.01 -14.97
CA GLU A 336 24.46 15.34 -14.59
C GLU A 336 23.33 16.35 -14.75
N SER A 337 23.13 17.19 -13.72
CA SER A 337 22.15 18.26 -13.78
C SER A 337 22.69 19.46 -14.55
N TRP A 338 21.79 20.35 -14.98
CA TRP A 338 22.19 21.61 -15.64
C TRP A 338 23.09 22.50 -14.74
N ALA A 339 23.05 22.31 -13.40
CA ALA A 339 23.87 23.04 -12.44
C ALA A 339 25.21 22.35 -12.17
N GLY A 340 25.48 21.18 -12.77
CA GLY A 340 26.71 20.40 -12.60
C GLY A 340 26.71 19.45 -11.39
N ALA A 341 25.55 19.13 -10.81
CA ALA A 341 25.45 18.08 -9.81
C ALA A 341 25.45 16.71 -10.49
N VAL A 342 26.17 15.71 -9.92
CA VAL A 342 26.46 14.44 -10.59
C VAL A 342 26.10 13.24 -9.72
N GLY A 343 25.62 12.19 -10.37
CA GLY A 343 25.51 10.84 -9.80
C GLY A 343 24.19 10.58 -9.08
N LEU A 344 24.12 9.45 -8.38
CA LEU A 344 22.92 8.96 -7.74
C LEU A 344 22.31 9.95 -6.74
N MET A 345 23.14 10.61 -5.94
CA MET A 345 22.73 11.59 -4.93
C MET A 345 22.96 13.04 -5.37
N GLN A 346 23.23 13.29 -6.67
CA GLN A 346 23.40 14.61 -7.27
C GLN A 346 24.31 15.54 -6.46
N LEU A 347 25.55 15.10 -6.22
CA LEU A 347 26.51 15.91 -5.49
C LEU A 347 27.14 16.98 -6.39
N MET A 348 27.18 18.19 -5.91
CA MET A 348 28.01 19.24 -6.52
C MET A 348 29.49 18.89 -6.36
N PRO A 349 30.36 19.16 -7.36
CA PRO A 349 31.79 18.82 -7.32
C PRO A 349 32.50 19.28 -6.05
N GLU A 350 32.21 20.49 -5.57
CA GLU A 350 32.80 21.00 -4.32
C GLU A 350 32.31 20.24 -3.09
N THR A 351 31.04 19.84 -3.06
CA THR A 351 30.48 18.99 -2.00
C THR A 351 31.13 17.61 -2.02
N ALA A 352 31.21 16.99 -3.21
CA ALA A 352 31.84 15.70 -3.39
C ALA A 352 33.31 15.70 -2.88
N LYS A 353 34.07 16.73 -3.25
CA LYS A 353 35.44 16.93 -2.76
C LYS A 353 35.50 17.07 -1.23
N THR A 354 34.61 17.86 -0.65
CA THR A 354 34.55 18.14 0.81
C THR A 354 34.30 16.85 1.59
N PHE A 355 33.44 15.95 1.08
CA PHE A 355 33.10 14.69 1.73
C PHE A 355 33.90 13.50 1.27
N GLY A 356 34.97 13.72 0.50
CA GLY A 356 35.99 12.73 0.14
C GLY A 356 35.51 11.71 -0.89
N VAL A 357 34.64 12.10 -1.80
CA VAL A 357 34.21 11.31 -2.96
C VAL A 357 35.39 11.23 -3.95
N LYS A 358 35.82 10.01 -4.27
CA LYS A 358 36.96 9.78 -5.18
C LYS A 358 36.50 9.77 -6.63
N GLU A 359 35.42 9.04 -6.89
CA GLU A 359 34.80 8.96 -8.22
C GLU A 359 33.31 9.29 -8.11
N ILE A 360 32.94 10.45 -8.63
CA ILE A 360 31.60 11.01 -8.42
C ILE A 360 30.50 10.23 -9.14
N THR A 361 30.82 9.50 -10.21
CA THR A 361 29.93 8.61 -10.96
C THR A 361 29.85 7.19 -10.38
N SER A 362 30.81 6.83 -9.50
CA SER A 362 30.76 5.54 -8.78
C SER A 362 29.55 5.49 -7.84
N PRO A 363 28.64 4.51 -7.99
CA PRO A 363 27.47 4.39 -7.12
C PRO A 363 27.84 4.35 -5.64
N HIS A 364 28.86 3.57 -5.27
CA HIS A 364 29.32 3.43 -3.89
C HIS A 364 29.86 4.76 -3.33
N ASP A 365 30.79 5.39 -4.05
CA ASP A 365 31.46 6.61 -3.58
C ASP A 365 30.47 7.78 -3.50
N ASN A 366 29.55 7.87 -4.46
CA ASN A 366 28.54 8.91 -4.51
C ASN A 366 27.53 8.78 -3.35
N ILE A 367 27.01 7.55 -3.09
CA ILE A 367 26.11 7.29 -1.96
C ILE A 367 26.80 7.58 -0.64
N GLN A 368 28.05 7.12 -0.47
CA GLN A 368 28.82 7.38 0.76
C GLN A 368 29.04 8.87 1.00
N GLY A 369 29.37 9.64 -0.04
CA GLY A 369 29.56 11.08 0.03
C GLY A 369 28.27 11.82 0.40
N GLY A 370 27.15 11.44 -0.24
CA GLY A 370 25.84 12.01 0.06
C GLY A 370 25.37 11.74 1.48
N LEU A 371 25.61 10.52 1.99
CA LEU A 371 25.29 10.17 3.38
C LEU A 371 26.14 10.94 4.39
N LYS A 372 27.44 11.16 4.11
CA LYS A 372 28.29 12.03 4.94
C LYS A 372 27.76 13.47 4.96
N PHE A 373 27.29 13.97 3.83
CA PHE A 373 26.71 15.29 3.75
C PHE A 373 25.40 15.40 4.54
N LEU A 374 24.50 14.41 4.44
CA LEU A 374 23.27 14.35 5.24
C LEU A 374 23.57 14.30 6.75
N ASP A 375 24.50 13.47 7.18
CA ASP A 375 24.93 13.37 8.58
C ASP A 375 25.52 14.69 9.09
N TRP A 376 26.30 15.37 8.26
CA TRP A 376 26.84 16.68 8.59
C TRP A 376 25.72 17.75 8.77
N LEU A 377 24.69 17.74 7.91
CA LEU A 377 23.54 18.60 8.02
C LEU A 377 22.73 18.28 9.29
N ASP A 378 22.47 17.01 9.58
CA ASP A 378 21.74 16.57 10.76
C ASP A 378 22.44 17.00 12.04
N LYS A 379 23.76 16.78 12.16
CA LYS A 379 24.56 17.20 13.32
C LYS A 379 24.55 18.71 13.56
N ARG A 380 24.48 19.51 12.50
CA ARG A 380 24.35 20.96 12.62
C ARG A 380 22.98 21.38 13.14
N LEU A 381 21.93 20.71 12.67
CA LEU A 381 20.54 21.01 13.05
C LEU A 381 20.14 20.46 14.41
N THR A 382 20.82 19.43 14.90
CA THR A 382 20.51 18.78 16.20
C THR A 382 20.52 19.77 17.36
N ARG A 383 21.34 20.82 17.32
CA ARG A 383 21.40 21.86 18.37
C ARG A 383 20.19 22.78 18.35
N GLU A 384 19.58 22.97 17.19
CA GLU A 384 18.46 23.89 16.99
C GLU A 384 17.13 23.15 17.09
N ILE A 385 17.04 21.92 16.60
CA ILE A 385 15.82 21.13 16.47
C ILE A 385 16.03 19.76 17.10
N GLU A 386 15.44 19.55 18.28
CA GLU A 386 15.61 18.30 19.05
C GLU A 386 14.82 17.12 18.44
N ASP A 387 13.60 17.39 17.96
CA ASP A 387 12.74 16.37 17.36
C ASP A 387 13.36 15.86 16.04
N PRO A 388 13.69 14.55 15.94
CA PRO A 388 14.30 13.98 14.75
C PRO A 388 13.38 14.01 13.50
N GLU A 389 12.06 13.88 13.67
CA GLU A 389 11.11 13.90 12.57
C GLU A 389 10.95 15.31 11.98
N GLU A 390 10.90 16.31 12.84
CA GLU A 390 10.95 17.70 12.39
C GLU A 390 12.30 18.00 11.74
N ARG A 391 13.40 17.68 12.41
CA ARG A 391 14.77 17.95 11.93
C ARG A 391 15.03 17.35 10.55
N LEU A 392 14.51 16.16 10.27
CA LEU A 392 14.65 15.51 8.96
C LEU A 392 14.15 16.43 7.82
N LYS A 393 13.05 17.13 8.01
CA LYS A 393 12.49 18.03 6.98
C LYS A 393 13.45 19.17 6.66
N PHE A 394 14.07 19.75 7.69
CA PHE A 394 15.09 20.78 7.52
C PHE A 394 16.37 20.26 6.89
N VAL A 395 16.77 19.03 7.23
CA VAL A 395 17.93 18.35 6.60
C VAL A 395 17.69 18.17 5.10
N LEU A 396 16.52 17.63 4.72
CA LEU A 396 16.18 17.41 3.32
C LEU A 396 16.11 18.74 2.54
N ALA A 397 15.48 19.76 3.09
CA ALA A 397 15.46 21.08 2.47
C ALA A 397 16.87 21.67 2.33
N SER A 398 17.71 21.54 3.37
CA SER A 398 19.10 22.02 3.35
C SER A 398 19.97 21.28 2.35
N TYR A 399 19.70 20.01 2.11
CA TYR A 399 20.37 19.20 1.10
C TYR A 399 20.12 19.75 -0.31
N ASN A 400 18.87 20.10 -0.61
CA ASN A 400 18.46 20.60 -1.92
C ASN A 400 18.89 22.06 -2.16
N VAL A 401 18.49 22.99 -1.29
CA VAL A 401 18.64 24.43 -1.54
C VAL A 401 19.85 25.04 -0.83
N GLY A 402 20.48 24.28 0.04
CA GLY A 402 21.59 24.73 0.88
C GLY A 402 21.15 25.27 2.24
N TRP A 403 21.97 24.95 3.22
CA TRP A 403 21.81 25.30 4.63
C TRP A 403 21.45 26.79 4.88
N GLY A 404 22.14 27.71 4.18
CA GLY A 404 21.96 29.16 4.39
C GLY A 404 20.55 29.64 4.11
N HIS A 405 19.89 29.12 3.07
CA HIS A 405 18.52 29.49 2.71
C HIS A 405 17.50 28.98 3.71
N VAL A 406 17.73 27.80 4.28
CA VAL A 406 16.88 27.24 5.34
C VAL A 406 17.00 28.06 6.63
N LEU A 407 18.23 28.49 7.01
CA LEU A 407 18.43 29.41 8.14
C LEU A 407 17.72 30.76 7.94
N ASP A 408 17.73 31.29 6.71
CA ASP A 408 16.99 32.52 6.43
C ASP A 408 15.47 32.31 6.59
N ALA A 409 14.93 31.18 6.14
CA ALA A 409 13.52 30.86 6.31
C ALA A 409 13.16 30.72 7.82
N MET A 410 14.05 30.13 8.63
CA MET A 410 13.88 30.05 10.10
C MET A 410 13.85 31.45 10.74
N ARG A 411 14.74 32.38 10.33
CA ARG A 411 14.77 33.74 10.82
C ARG A 411 13.51 34.55 10.43
N LEU A 412 13.04 34.34 9.20
CA LEU A 412 11.78 34.92 8.72
C LEU A 412 10.59 34.41 9.52
N ALA A 413 10.53 33.09 9.79
CA ALA A 413 9.49 32.50 10.62
C ALA A 413 9.48 33.10 12.03
N GLU A 414 10.64 33.17 12.68
CA GLU A 414 10.80 33.77 14.02
C GLU A 414 10.37 35.24 14.05
N LYS A 415 10.85 36.04 13.09
CA LYS A 415 10.48 37.45 12.96
C LYS A 415 8.97 37.66 12.86
N ASN A 416 8.27 36.76 12.20
CA ASN A 416 6.83 36.84 11.98
C ASN A 416 6.00 36.06 13.02
N GLY A 417 6.57 35.72 14.18
CA GLY A 417 5.88 35.10 15.32
C GLY A 417 5.52 33.61 15.08
N LYS A 418 6.20 32.98 14.12
CA LYS A 418 6.08 31.54 13.87
C LYS A 418 7.20 30.77 14.56
N ASN A 419 7.00 29.48 14.77
CA ASN A 419 8.02 28.65 15.42
C ASN A 419 9.13 28.27 14.41
N PRO A 420 10.40 28.74 14.60
CA PRO A 420 11.49 28.45 13.67
C PRO A 420 11.97 27.00 13.72
N LYS A 421 11.48 26.18 14.67
CA LYS A 421 11.85 24.77 14.87
C LYS A 421 10.80 23.79 14.33
N ILE A 422 9.68 24.29 13.82
CA ILE A 422 8.60 23.51 13.23
C ILE A 422 8.54 23.80 11.73
N TRP A 423 8.49 22.73 10.92
CA TRP A 423 8.46 22.86 9.48
C TRP A 423 7.09 23.29 8.97
N VAL A 424 6.07 22.46 9.19
CA VAL A 424 4.74 22.62 8.57
C VAL A 424 4.01 23.87 9.07
N ASN A 425 3.55 24.72 8.16
CA ASN A 425 2.87 26.00 8.40
C ASN A 425 3.70 27.02 9.18
N ASN A 426 5.02 26.81 9.25
CA ASN A 426 5.97 27.70 9.89
C ASN A 426 7.12 28.01 8.92
N VAL A 427 8.20 27.22 8.93
CA VAL A 427 9.40 27.52 8.15
C VAL A 427 9.20 27.20 6.67
N ASP A 428 8.44 26.18 6.34
CA ASP A 428 8.09 25.79 4.97
C ASP A 428 7.44 26.92 4.16
N TYR A 429 6.54 27.70 4.82
CA TYR A 429 5.89 28.85 4.20
C TYR A 429 6.90 29.92 3.78
N TYR A 430 7.86 30.24 4.64
CA TYR A 430 8.86 31.28 4.35
C TYR A 430 9.90 30.80 3.34
N LEU A 431 10.22 29.50 3.34
CA LEU A 431 11.09 28.93 2.30
C LEU A 431 10.38 28.94 0.95
N LEU A 432 9.13 28.49 0.87
CA LEU A 432 8.31 28.48 -0.35
C LEU A 432 8.24 29.89 -0.98
N ASN A 433 8.02 30.90 -0.16
CA ASN A 433 7.84 32.29 -0.62
C ASN A 433 9.14 33.09 -0.73
N LYS A 434 10.31 32.48 -0.56
CA LYS A 434 11.59 33.16 -0.54
C LYS A 434 12.03 33.73 -1.91
N SER A 435 11.28 33.43 -2.96
CA SER A 435 11.39 34.10 -4.28
C SER A 435 10.72 35.50 -4.32
N ASN A 436 9.87 35.83 -3.32
CA ASN A 436 9.21 37.11 -3.24
C ASN A 436 10.19 38.19 -2.72
N PRO A 437 10.32 39.37 -3.38
CA PRO A 437 11.15 40.48 -2.91
C PRO A 437 10.93 40.93 -1.47
N GLU A 438 9.71 40.82 -0.98
CA GLU A 438 9.36 41.11 0.41
C GLU A 438 10.15 40.27 1.42
N PHE A 439 10.39 38.99 1.07
CA PHE A 439 11.10 38.06 1.96
C PHE A 439 12.61 38.06 1.69
N TYR A 440 13.08 37.96 0.44
CA TYR A 440 14.51 37.85 0.22
C TYR A 440 15.29 39.16 0.45
N ASN A 441 14.63 40.32 0.45
CA ASN A 441 15.22 41.61 0.81
C ASN A 441 15.04 41.97 2.29
N ASP A 442 14.40 41.11 3.08
CA ASP A 442 14.19 41.35 4.51
C ASP A 442 15.55 41.43 5.23
N PRO A 443 15.73 42.39 6.19
CA PRO A 443 16.99 42.55 6.90
C PRO A 443 17.50 41.31 7.65
N VAL A 444 16.64 40.36 8.03
CA VAL A 444 17.06 39.12 8.70
C VAL A 444 17.62 38.09 7.73
N VAL A 445 17.39 38.25 6.42
CA VAL A 445 17.87 37.37 5.37
C VAL A 445 19.32 37.67 5.03
N LYS A 446 20.17 36.64 5.04
CA LYS A 446 21.61 36.75 4.78
C LYS A 446 22.05 36.15 3.45
N TYR A 447 21.27 35.20 2.93
CA TYR A 447 21.61 34.44 1.72
C TYR A 447 20.76 34.84 0.49
N GLY A 448 19.84 35.80 0.67
CA GLY A 448 19.10 36.42 -0.43
C GLY A 448 18.08 35.50 -1.10
N TYR A 449 17.93 35.68 -2.40
CA TYR A 449 16.95 34.99 -3.22
C TYR A 449 17.19 33.48 -3.33
N CYS A 450 16.11 32.67 -3.30
CA CYS A 450 16.09 31.30 -3.80
C CYS A 450 14.71 30.95 -4.38
N ARG A 451 14.68 29.95 -5.27
CA ARG A 451 13.42 29.34 -5.73
C ARG A 451 12.88 28.40 -4.65
N GLY A 452 12.08 28.94 -3.73
CA GLY A 452 11.59 28.19 -2.58
C GLY A 452 10.59 27.08 -2.91
N GLU A 453 9.96 27.12 -4.09
CA GLU A 453 9.00 26.10 -4.54
C GLU A 453 9.68 24.74 -4.71
N GLU A 454 10.89 24.71 -5.24
CA GLU A 454 11.63 23.46 -5.47
C GLU A 454 11.96 22.71 -4.16
N PRO A 455 12.66 23.31 -3.17
CA PRO A 455 12.94 22.62 -1.91
C PRO A 455 11.68 22.30 -1.08
N TYR A 456 10.62 23.09 -1.21
CA TYR A 456 9.34 22.82 -0.58
C TYR A 456 8.75 21.49 -1.08
N HIS A 457 8.62 21.31 -2.39
CA HIS A 457 8.12 20.09 -3.00
C HIS A 457 9.10 18.92 -2.81
N TYR A 458 10.40 19.17 -2.83
CA TYR A 458 11.44 18.17 -2.61
C TYR A 458 11.24 17.42 -1.27
N VAL A 459 11.00 18.15 -0.19
CA VAL A 459 10.74 17.55 1.13
C VAL A 459 9.47 16.70 1.11
N ILE A 460 8.40 17.22 0.53
CA ILE A 460 7.10 16.52 0.45
C ILE A 460 7.25 15.22 -0.36
N ASP A 461 7.81 15.31 -1.56
CA ASP A 461 7.93 14.19 -2.49
C ASP A 461 8.79 13.05 -1.92
N ILE A 462 9.87 13.39 -1.21
CA ILE A 462 10.73 12.39 -0.58
C ILE A 462 10.00 11.69 0.56
N LEU A 463 9.33 12.43 1.44
CA LEU A 463 8.66 11.85 2.59
C LEU A 463 7.43 11.03 2.19
N GLU A 464 6.68 11.45 1.19
CA GLU A 464 5.57 10.69 0.64
C GLU A 464 6.06 9.38 0.01
N ARG A 465 7.09 9.44 -0.81
CA ARG A 465 7.71 8.25 -1.43
C ARG A 465 8.35 7.33 -0.40
N TYR A 466 8.98 7.87 0.63
CA TYR A 466 9.50 7.09 1.75
C TYR A 466 8.38 6.32 2.46
N ASN A 467 7.22 6.93 2.69
CA ASN A 467 6.06 6.25 3.24
C ASN A 467 5.58 5.12 2.32
N HIS A 468 5.55 5.35 1.00
CA HIS A 468 5.25 4.29 0.04
C HIS A 468 6.24 3.12 0.11
N TYR A 469 7.53 3.41 0.25
CA TYR A 469 8.55 2.36 0.38
C TYR A 469 8.40 1.58 1.70
N LYS A 470 8.09 2.25 2.81
CA LYS A 470 7.79 1.58 4.09
C LYS A 470 6.59 0.63 3.98
N ASN A 471 5.59 1.01 3.21
CA ASN A 471 4.39 0.19 3.04
C ASN A 471 4.65 -1.11 2.27
N VAL A 472 5.67 -1.15 1.40
CA VAL A 472 5.87 -2.26 0.46
C VAL A 472 7.20 -2.99 0.62
N MET A 473 8.17 -2.41 1.32
CA MET A 473 9.49 -2.97 1.58
C MET A 473 9.64 -3.29 3.06
N LEU A 474 9.67 -4.56 3.38
CA LEU A 474 10.03 -5.04 4.71
C LEU A 474 11.53 -4.79 4.96
N ASP A 475 11.92 -4.66 6.22
CA ASP A 475 13.31 -4.41 6.65
C ASP A 475 14.28 -5.51 6.27
#